data_d482c854905d50b96d58484b3010d07a
#
_entry.id   d482c854905d50b96d58484b3010d07a
#
_cell.length_a   1.000
_cell.length_b   1.000
_cell.length_c   1.000
_cell.angle_alpha   90.00
_cell.angle_beta   90.00
_cell.angle_gamma   90.00
#
_symmetry.space_group_name_H-M   'P 1'
#
loop_
_entity.id
_entity.type
_entity.pdbx_description
1 polymer ?
#
loop_
_entity_poly.entity_id
_entity_poly.type
_entity_poly.pdbx_seq_one_letter_code
_entity_poly.pdbx_strand_id
1 'polypeptide(L)'
;MKHNIIKSLAALALGAMLLTGCGKDNKDVKSIGVTDVHTTGCLQSKLLEDEEAWQVYWDQGKLRVHHLGWMVPCDLHDVKVSIELDGSVVTINECGEGGLVDCICDMHNGFTIIGLDHGTYTFVFKECGEERHRQEYTI
;
A
#
# COMPACT_ATOMS: atom_id res chain seq x y z
N MET A 1 -74.50 -40.01 1.37
CA MET A 1 -74.09 -41.21 0.61
C MET A 1 -72.73 -40.90 -0.04
N LYS A 2 -71.79 -41.81 0.13
CA LYS A 2 -70.50 -42.01 -0.57
C LYS A 2 -69.37 -41.08 -0.19
N HIS A 3 -68.52 -41.68 0.62
CA HIS A 3 -67.15 -41.43 0.91
C HIS A 3 -66.25 -41.38 -0.33
N ASN A 4 -65.28 -40.53 -0.37
CA ASN A 4 -64.03 -40.82 -1.06
C ASN A 4 -62.90 -40.30 -0.27
N ILE A 5 -62.18 -41.25 0.31
CA ILE A 5 -60.94 -41.11 1.02
C ILE A 5 -59.84 -41.02 -0.04
N ILE A 6 -59.11 -39.89 -0.10
CA ILE A 6 -57.91 -39.78 -0.90
C ILE A 6 -56.73 -39.84 0.07
N LYS A 7 -56.00 -40.93 -0.05
CA LYS A 7 -54.76 -41.19 0.70
C LYS A 7 -53.65 -40.28 0.14
N SER A 8 -53.14 -39.39 0.94
CA SER A 8 -51.95 -38.63 0.63
C SER A 8 -50.72 -39.51 0.86
N LEU A 9 -49.98 -39.80 -0.19
CA LEU A 9 -48.67 -40.37 -0.11
C LEU A 9 -47.66 -39.25 0.22
N ALA A 10 -47.06 -39.35 1.39
CA ALA A 10 -45.91 -38.53 1.75
C ALA A 10 -44.66 -39.07 1.06
N ALA A 11 -44.13 -38.35 0.08
CA ALA A 11 -42.86 -38.63 -0.50
C ALA A 11 -41.78 -37.96 0.36
N LEU A 12 -41.00 -38.76 1.09
CA LEU A 12 -39.77 -38.33 1.74
C LEU A 12 -38.71 -38.14 0.67
N ALA A 13 -38.42 -36.89 0.31
CA ALA A 13 -37.22 -36.54 -0.43
C ALA A 13 -36.03 -36.44 0.52
N LEU A 14 -35.17 -37.45 0.54
CA LEU A 14 -33.85 -37.37 1.13
C LEU A 14 -33.01 -36.39 0.29
N GLY A 15 -32.90 -35.16 0.76
CA GLY A 15 -31.97 -34.19 0.23
C GLY A 15 -30.55 -34.58 0.67
N ALA A 16 -29.75 -35.14 -0.24
CA ALA A 16 -28.34 -35.27 -0.06
C ALA A 16 -27.73 -33.88 -0.02
N MET A 17 -27.35 -33.41 1.18
CA MET A 17 -26.47 -32.24 1.33
C MET A 17 -25.09 -32.59 0.83
N LEU A 18 -24.83 -32.20 -0.41
CA LEU A 18 -23.45 -32.09 -0.90
C LEU A 18 -22.80 -30.94 -0.15
N LEU A 19 -22.07 -31.30 0.90
CA LEU A 19 -21.06 -30.42 1.51
C LEU A 19 -19.96 -30.21 0.47
N THR A 20 -20.15 -29.25 -0.43
CA THR A 20 -19.03 -28.66 -1.16
C THR A 20 -18.20 -27.93 -0.13
N GLY A 21 -17.17 -28.60 0.36
CA GLY A 21 -16.10 -27.99 1.11
C GLY A 21 -15.52 -26.91 0.21
N CYS A 22 -15.81 -25.62 0.50
CA CYS A 22 -14.97 -24.54 0.07
C CYS A 22 -13.60 -24.77 0.70
N GLY A 23 -12.69 -25.37 -0.06
CA GLY A 23 -11.28 -25.29 0.21
C GLY A 23 -10.96 -23.82 0.23
N LYS A 24 -10.78 -23.25 1.44
CA LYS A 24 -10.07 -22.00 1.60
C LYS A 24 -8.66 -22.29 1.15
N ASP A 25 -8.34 -21.98 -0.10
CA ASP A 25 -6.99 -21.66 -0.48
C ASP A 25 -6.61 -20.46 0.41
N ASN A 26 -5.99 -20.78 1.55
CA ASN A 26 -5.16 -19.83 2.25
C ASN A 26 -3.96 -19.59 1.32
N LYS A 27 -4.17 -18.79 0.26
CA LYS A 27 -3.10 -18.01 -0.30
C LYS A 27 -2.69 -17.12 0.86
N ASP A 28 -1.52 -17.38 1.42
CA ASP A 28 -0.85 -16.47 2.30
C ASP A 28 -0.86 -15.12 1.58
N VAL A 29 -1.79 -14.25 1.95
CA VAL A 29 -1.84 -12.87 1.44
C VAL A 29 -0.62 -12.23 2.04
N LYS A 30 0.47 -12.28 1.28
CA LYS A 30 1.72 -11.63 1.62
C LYS A 30 1.41 -10.16 1.83
N SER A 31 1.39 -9.71 3.07
CA SER A 31 1.06 -8.33 3.38
C SER A 31 2.20 -7.44 2.91
N ILE A 32 1.89 -6.51 2.01
CA ILE A 32 2.81 -5.44 1.68
C ILE A 32 2.89 -4.45 2.85
N GLY A 33 4.06 -3.92 3.12
CA GLY A 33 4.27 -2.99 4.22
C GLY A 33 5.51 -2.12 4.03
N VAL A 34 5.66 -1.16 4.94
CA VAL A 34 6.80 -0.24 5.00
C VAL A 34 7.52 -0.42 6.34
N THR A 35 8.83 -0.44 6.30
CA THR A 35 9.71 -0.46 7.48
C THR A 35 10.86 0.52 7.33
N ASP A 36 11.62 0.71 8.40
CA ASP A 36 12.84 1.52 8.39
C ASP A 36 12.62 2.96 7.87
N VAL A 37 11.47 3.58 8.20
CA VAL A 37 11.19 4.97 7.82
C VAL A 37 12.15 5.90 8.57
N HIS A 38 12.86 6.73 7.83
CA HIS A 38 13.79 7.71 8.40
C HIS A 38 13.81 8.99 7.57
N THR A 39 13.85 10.10 8.24
CA THR A 39 14.00 11.43 7.63
C THR A 39 15.31 12.08 8.09
N THR A 40 15.90 12.89 7.23
CA THR A 40 17.13 13.62 7.57
C THR A 40 16.89 14.83 8.48
N GLY A 41 15.62 15.23 8.62
CA GLY A 41 15.30 16.56 9.14
C GLY A 41 15.61 17.65 8.11
N CYS A 42 15.39 18.92 8.49
CA CYS A 42 15.69 20.06 7.62
C CYS A 42 17.18 20.12 7.29
N LEU A 43 17.50 19.96 6.04
CA LEU A 43 18.83 20.20 5.53
C LEU A 43 18.99 21.71 5.33
N GLN A 44 19.98 22.31 5.98
CA GLN A 44 20.38 23.69 5.67
C GLN A 44 21.07 23.67 4.31
N SER A 45 20.27 23.74 3.26
CA SER A 45 20.81 23.56 1.92
C SER A 45 21.57 24.81 1.46
N LYS A 46 22.86 24.64 1.28
CA LYS A 46 23.59 25.37 0.25
C LYS A 46 23.37 24.75 -1.16
N LEU A 47 22.57 23.72 -1.26
CA LEU A 47 22.37 22.88 -2.44
C LEU A 47 20.87 22.80 -2.76
N LEU A 48 20.25 23.94 -3.03
CA LEU A 48 18.89 24.03 -3.64
C LEU A 48 18.91 23.53 -5.12
N GLU A 49 19.77 22.60 -5.46
CA GLU A 49 19.91 22.09 -6.83
C GLU A 49 19.42 20.65 -6.97
N ASP A 50 19.04 19.97 -5.90
CA ASP A 50 18.45 18.65 -6.02
C ASP A 50 16.97 18.80 -6.35
N GLU A 51 16.62 18.52 -7.59
CA GLU A 51 15.22 18.39 -8.00
C GLU A 51 14.57 17.28 -7.17
N GLU A 52 13.32 17.51 -6.76
CA GLU A 52 12.52 16.50 -6.08
C GLU A 52 12.51 15.20 -6.90
N ALA A 53 12.95 14.11 -6.30
CA ALA A 53 13.10 12.83 -6.99
C ALA A 53 12.79 11.64 -6.10
N TRP A 54 12.17 10.62 -6.68
CA TRP A 54 11.97 9.32 -6.04
C TRP A 54 12.87 8.28 -6.68
N GLN A 55 13.54 7.50 -5.86
CA GLN A 55 14.40 6.39 -6.28
C GLN A 55 13.87 5.10 -5.67
N VAL A 56 13.66 4.08 -6.52
CA VAL A 56 13.23 2.74 -6.10
C VAL A 56 14.27 1.74 -6.60
N TYR A 57 14.90 1.01 -5.69
CA TYR A 57 15.98 0.08 -6.05
C TYR A 57 16.17 -1.02 -4.99
N TRP A 58 16.76 -2.13 -5.44
CA TRP A 58 17.18 -3.20 -4.54
C TRP A 58 18.56 -2.90 -3.94
N ASP A 59 18.64 -3.01 -2.62
CA ASP A 59 19.86 -2.93 -1.86
C ASP A 59 19.92 -4.08 -0.85
N GLN A 60 20.93 -4.95 -0.97
CA GLN A 60 21.15 -6.10 -0.08
C GLN A 60 19.87 -6.97 0.13
N GLY A 61 19.10 -7.19 -0.92
CA GLY A 61 17.86 -7.98 -0.87
C GLY A 61 16.66 -7.25 -0.25
N LYS A 62 16.75 -5.94 -0.05
CA LYS A 62 15.67 -5.08 0.42
C LYS A 62 15.30 -4.08 -0.66
N LEU A 63 14.01 -3.89 -0.89
CA LEU A 63 13.51 -2.85 -1.79
C LEU A 63 13.51 -1.50 -1.05
N ARG A 64 14.40 -0.62 -1.47
CA ARG A 64 14.58 0.72 -0.90
C ARG A 64 13.84 1.75 -1.71
N VAL A 65 13.27 2.72 -1.02
CA VAL A 65 12.72 3.94 -1.63
C VAL A 65 13.38 5.14 -0.95
N HIS A 66 13.82 6.08 -1.77
CA HIS A 66 14.33 7.37 -1.31
C HIS A 66 13.55 8.48 -1.99
N HIS A 67 13.04 9.39 -1.20
CA HIS A 67 12.47 10.66 -1.63
C HIS A 67 13.47 11.78 -1.32
N LEU A 68 14.08 12.31 -2.34
CA LEU A 68 15.12 13.34 -2.28
C LEU A 68 14.51 14.69 -2.65
N GLY A 69 15.04 15.76 -2.08
CA GLY A 69 14.60 17.11 -2.42
C GLY A 69 13.14 17.41 -2.03
N TRP A 70 12.64 16.79 -0.98
CA TRP A 70 11.27 17.00 -0.52
C TRP A 70 11.15 18.33 0.20
N MET A 71 10.54 19.31 -0.47
CA MET A 71 10.33 20.66 0.07
C MET A 71 9.17 20.67 1.05
N VAL A 72 9.46 20.87 2.31
CA VAL A 72 8.52 20.77 3.42
C VAL A 72 8.61 21.96 4.38
N PRO A 73 7.55 22.24 5.18
CA PRO A 73 7.65 23.18 6.29
C PRO A 73 8.76 22.76 7.27
N CYS A 74 9.51 23.73 7.78
CA CYS A 74 10.64 23.46 8.68
C CYS A 74 10.26 22.78 10.00
N ASP A 75 9.00 22.85 10.37
CA ASP A 75 8.43 22.20 11.56
C ASP A 75 7.78 20.85 11.25
N LEU A 76 7.98 20.29 10.04
CA LEU A 76 7.46 18.97 9.71
C LEU A 76 8.06 17.91 10.64
N HIS A 77 7.21 17.10 11.22
CA HIS A 77 7.56 16.01 12.13
C HIS A 77 6.57 14.84 11.97
N ASP A 78 6.85 13.74 12.66
CA ASP A 78 5.97 12.56 12.67
C ASP A 78 5.58 12.07 11.26
N VAL A 79 6.56 12.04 10.36
CA VAL A 79 6.36 11.56 8.99
C VAL A 79 5.95 10.09 9.02
N LYS A 80 4.79 9.80 8.46
CA LYS A 80 4.23 8.47 8.29
C LYS A 80 4.22 8.11 6.82
N VAL A 81 4.58 6.87 6.52
CA VAL A 81 4.52 6.32 5.17
C VAL A 81 3.54 5.17 5.18
N SER A 82 2.56 5.23 4.32
CA SER A 82 1.64 4.12 4.07
C SER A 82 1.79 3.60 2.65
N ILE A 83 1.46 2.33 2.45
CA ILE A 83 1.59 1.66 1.16
C ILE A 83 0.36 0.80 0.89
N GLU A 84 -0.09 0.81 -0.35
CA GLU A 84 -1.18 -0.01 -0.85
C GLU A 84 -0.78 -0.65 -2.17
N LEU A 85 -1.21 -1.88 -2.39
CA LEU A 85 -1.03 -2.61 -3.65
C LEU A 85 -2.39 -2.97 -4.23
N ASP A 86 -2.63 -2.50 -5.45
CA ASP A 86 -3.80 -2.87 -6.24
C ASP A 86 -3.33 -3.38 -7.62
N GLY A 87 -3.38 -4.70 -7.80
CA GLY A 87 -2.83 -5.35 -8.98
C GLY A 87 -1.32 -5.09 -9.12
N SER A 88 -0.93 -4.33 -10.13
CA SER A 88 0.45 -3.89 -10.37
C SER A 88 0.70 -2.43 -9.98
N VAL A 89 -0.25 -1.78 -9.32
CA VAL A 89 -0.12 -0.40 -8.88
C VAL A 89 0.24 -0.36 -7.40
N VAL A 90 1.39 0.21 -7.09
CA VAL A 90 1.89 0.44 -5.72
C VAL A 90 1.67 1.92 -5.40
N THR A 91 0.77 2.21 -4.49
CA THR A 91 0.54 3.58 -4.01
C THR A 91 1.26 3.78 -2.69
N ILE A 92 2.15 4.77 -2.64
CA ILE A 92 2.90 5.20 -1.46
C ILE A 92 2.40 6.59 -1.10
N ASN A 93 2.04 6.79 0.17
CA ASN A 93 1.61 8.08 0.67
C ASN A 93 2.47 8.48 1.86
N GLU A 94 3.17 9.58 1.72
CA GLU A 94 4.00 10.20 2.75
C GLU A 94 3.22 11.39 3.33
N CYS A 95 3.10 11.47 4.64
CA CYS A 95 2.43 12.60 5.29
C CYS A 95 3.01 12.81 6.68
N GLY A 96 3.30 14.05 7.02
CA GLY A 96 3.75 14.48 8.34
C GLY A 96 2.84 15.53 8.93
N GLU A 97 3.11 15.88 10.18
CA GLU A 97 2.45 16.96 10.89
C GLU A 97 3.35 18.20 10.89
N GLY A 98 2.77 19.40 10.78
CA GLY A 98 3.51 20.66 10.74
C GLY A 98 2.85 21.69 9.84
N GLY A 99 3.60 22.71 9.43
CA GLY A 99 3.12 23.78 8.54
C GLY A 99 2.61 25.00 9.28
N LEU A 100 2.99 25.16 10.54
CA LEU A 100 2.62 26.34 11.36
C LEU A 100 3.65 27.48 11.24
N VAL A 101 4.75 27.26 10.52
CA VAL A 101 5.83 28.23 10.37
C VAL A 101 6.02 28.64 8.91
N ASP A 102 6.35 29.90 8.68
CA ASP A 102 6.70 30.47 7.38
C ASP A 102 8.14 30.11 6.96
N CYS A 103 8.47 28.84 7.05
CA CYS A 103 9.79 28.33 6.72
C CYS A 103 9.63 27.06 5.92
N ILE A 104 10.33 26.97 4.80
CA ILE A 104 10.41 25.77 3.96
C ILE A 104 11.85 25.31 3.94
N CYS A 105 12.06 24.02 4.06
CA CYS A 105 13.37 23.40 3.95
C CYS A 105 13.33 22.14 3.08
N ASP A 106 14.51 21.74 2.67
CA ASP A 106 14.72 20.49 1.97
C ASP A 106 14.88 19.35 2.98
N MET A 107 14.20 18.24 2.73
CA MET A 107 14.25 17.03 3.55
C MET A 107 14.40 15.81 2.64
N HIS A 108 15.10 14.81 3.14
CA HIS A 108 15.13 13.50 2.49
C HIS A 108 14.39 12.49 3.36
N ASN A 109 13.56 11.67 2.76
CA ASN A 109 12.90 10.56 3.42
C ASN A 109 13.33 9.24 2.77
N GLY A 110 13.54 8.23 3.59
CA GLY A 110 13.91 6.89 3.12
C GLY A 110 13.15 5.82 3.87
N PHE A 111 12.82 4.72 3.19
CA PHE A 111 12.14 3.58 3.79
C PHE A 111 12.36 2.30 2.99
N THR A 112 11.96 1.17 3.58
CA THR A 112 12.04 -0.15 2.97
C THR A 112 10.64 -0.68 2.72
N ILE A 113 10.38 -1.19 1.52
CA ILE A 113 9.16 -1.93 1.21
C ILE A 113 9.40 -3.42 1.48
N ILE A 114 8.47 -4.04 2.20
CA ILE A 114 8.41 -5.48 2.43
C ILE A 114 7.18 -6.08 1.77
N GLY A 115 7.27 -7.36 1.42
CA GLY A 115 6.12 -8.09 0.87
C GLY A 115 5.88 -7.91 -0.63
N LEU A 116 6.67 -7.10 -1.34
CA LEU A 116 6.60 -6.97 -2.79
C LEU A 116 7.59 -7.94 -3.45
N ASP A 117 7.14 -8.66 -4.47
CA ASP A 117 7.96 -9.59 -5.24
C ASP A 117 8.62 -8.87 -6.43
N HIS A 118 9.62 -9.53 -7.04
CA HIS A 118 10.18 -9.03 -8.29
C HIS A 118 9.11 -8.96 -9.39
N GLY A 119 9.08 -7.85 -10.10
CA GLY A 119 8.09 -7.60 -11.14
C GLY A 119 8.13 -6.17 -11.64
N THR A 120 7.21 -5.86 -12.56
CA THR A 120 7.03 -4.50 -13.06
C THR A 120 5.78 -3.89 -12.44
N TYR A 121 5.95 -2.75 -11.81
CA TYR A 121 4.90 -2.04 -11.07
C TYR A 121 4.86 -0.57 -11.45
N THR A 122 3.65 -0.01 -11.45
CA THR A 122 3.47 1.44 -11.47
C THR A 122 3.46 1.97 -10.04
N PHE A 123 4.47 2.71 -9.67
CA PHE A 123 4.54 3.40 -8.37
C PHE A 123 3.86 4.76 -8.48
N VAL A 124 2.95 5.03 -7.56
CA VAL A 124 2.24 6.30 -7.40
C VAL A 124 2.64 6.89 -6.06
N PHE A 125 3.39 7.98 -6.09
CA PHE A 125 3.84 8.69 -4.91
C PHE A 125 2.87 9.82 -4.59
N LYS A 126 2.41 9.85 -3.36
CA LYS A 126 1.48 10.86 -2.85
C LYS A 126 2.07 11.57 -1.63
N GLU A 127 1.72 12.81 -1.50
CA GLU A 127 1.97 13.61 -0.31
C GLU A 127 0.63 14.01 0.31
N CYS A 128 0.37 13.54 1.55
CA CYS A 128 -0.89 13.73 2.25
C CYS A 128 -2.14 13.51 1.37
N GLY A 129 -2.10 12.45 0.53
CA GLY A 129 -3.18 12.04 -0.37
C GLY A 129 -3.14 12.65 -1.77
N GLU A 130 -2.35 13.68 -2.02
CA GLU A 130 -2.19 14.28 -3.35
C GLU A 130 -1.09 13.57 -4.15
N GLU A 131 -1.39 13.17 -5.40
CA GLU A 131 -0.40 12.54 -6.28
C GLU A 131 0.65 13.57 -6.71
N ARG A 132 1.93 13.24 -6.45
CA ARG A 132 3.09 14.06 -6.79
C ARG A 132 3.87 13.51 -7.97
N HIS A 133 4.00 12.18 -8.02
CA HIS A 133 4.80 11.51 -9.02
C HIS A 133 4.22 10.13 -9.35
N ARG A 134 4.43 9.69 -10.59
CA ARG A 134 4.03 8.36 -11.06
C ARG A 134 5.07 7.83 -12.02
N GLN A 135 5.57 6.64 -11.77
CA GLN A 135 6.57 6.02 -12.62
C GLN A 135 6.47 4.49 -12.58
N GLU A 136 6.76 3.84 -13.70
CA GLU A 136 6.92 2.40 -13.78
C GLU A 136 8.35 2.01 -13.40
N TYR A 137 8.47 1.00 -12.54
CA TYR A 137 9.74 0.38 -12.15
C TYR A 137 9.66 -1.12 -12.35
N THR A 138 10.74 -1.69 -12.85
CA THR A 138 10.97 -3.14 -12.82
C THR A 138 11.93 -3.44 -11.68
N ILE A 139 11.47 -4.18 -10.71
CA ILE A 139 12.17 -4.47 -9.46
C ILE A 139 12.46 -5.97 -9.31
#